data_84df7b8eff1cd0d36f4510409b2679e4
#
_entry.id   84df7b8eff1cd0d36f4510409b2679e4
#
_cell.length_a   1.000
_cell.length_b   1.000
_cell.length_c   1.000
_cell.angle_alpha   90.00
_cell.angle_beta   90.00
_cell.angle_gamma   90.00
#
_symmetry.space_group_name_H-M   'P 1'
#
loop_
_entity.id
_entity.type
_entity.pdbx_description
1 polymer ?
#
loop_
_entity_poly.entity_id
_entity_poly.type
_entity_poly.pdbx_seq_one_letter_code
_entity_poly.pdbx_strand_id
1 'polypeptide(L)'
;MKKNMINIKNILLASTVILAFAFGSCTKGFEEMNKNPMSPTGTDIGPLFNGVVSSLTWTWDEQFYLNNEIFYPESELGALISESWGNYSIGVDAVWNNYYLALANIHDIDRRLDEMCTANGDDEIDDKVRAQLTIIEAYKTFKVTD
;
A
#
# COMPACT_ATOMS: atom_id res chain seq x y z
N MET A 1 -56.06 -37.88 19.09
CA MET A 1 -54.75 -37.31 18.80
C MET A 1 -54.88 -36.28 17.70
N LYS A 2 -54.80 -34.96 18.02
CA LYS A 2 -54.81 -33.86 17.01
C LYS A 2 -53.44 -33.76 16.39
N LYS A 3 -53.32 -34.07 15.09
CA LYS A 3 -52.12 -33.92 14.31
C LYS A 3 -51.90 -32.42 14.04
N ASN A 4 -50.96 -31.79 14.72
CA ASN A 4 -50.59 -30.41 14.43
C ASN A 4 -49.98 -30.32 13.03
N MET A 5 -50.77 -29.94 12.07
CA MET A 5 -50.27 -29.59 10.75
C MET A 5 -49.46 -28.28 10.88
N ILE A 6 -48.14 -28.43 10.92
CA ILE A 6 -47.24 -27.30 10.88
C ILE A 6 -47.42 -26.60 9.51
N ASN A 7 -47.83 -25.35 9.56
CA ASN A 7 -48.15 -24.61 8.34
C ASN A 7 -46.86 -24.29 7.58
N ILE A 8 -46.72 -24.83 6.39
CA ILE A 8 -45.53 -24.68 5.53
C ILE A 8 -45.15 -23.21 5.36
N LYS A 9 -46.14 -22.31 5.33
CA LYS A 9 -45.92 -20.85 5.29
C LYS A 9 -45.12 -20.34 6.50
N ASN A 10 -45.38 -20.87 7.69
CA ASN A 10 -44.68 -20.45 8.90
C ASN A 10 -43.24 -20.98 8.94
N ILE A 11 -42.99 -22.16 8.38
CA ILE A 11 -41.65 -22.72 8.24
C ILE A 11 -40.84 -21.89 7.25
N LEU A 12 -41.43 -21.53 6.11
CA LEU A 12 -40.79 -20.68 5.10
C LEU A 12 -40.48 -19.27 5.67
N LEU A 13 -41.40 -18.68 6.40
CA LEU A 13 -41.19 -17.39 7.04
C LEU A 13 -40.05 -17.42 8.09
N ALA A 14 -40.01 -18.46 8.92
CA ALA A 14 -38.96 -18.64 9.91
C ALA A 14 -37.60 -18.88 9.26
N SER A 15 -37.52 -19.65 8.17
CA SER A 15 -36.26 -19.89 7.45
C SER A 15 -35.72 -18.61 6.80
N THR A 16 -36.60 -17.76 6.24
CA THR A 16 -36.19 -16.50 5.63
C THR A 16 -35.66 -15.52 6.66
N VAL A 17 -36.26 -15.46 7.85
CA VAL A 17 -35.80 -14.62 8.96
C VAL A 17 -34.44 -15.08 9.47
N ILE A 18 -34.22 -16.38 9.64
CA ILE A 18 -32.94 -16.94 10.09
C ILE A 18 -31.84 -16.66 9.05
N LEU A 19 -32.15 -16.79 7.75
CA LEU A 19 -31.21 -16.47 6.68
C LEU A 19 -30.82 -14.97 6.68
N ALA A 20 -31.77 -14.08 6.89
CA ALA A 20 -31.51 -12.63 6.96
C ALA A 20 -30.57 -12.25 8.12
N PHE A 21 -30.70 -12.91 9.26
CA PHE A 21 -29.80 -12.70 10.40
C PHE A 21 -28.40 -13.29 10.18
N ALA A 22 -28.26 -14.35 9.39
CA ALA A 22 -26.95 -14.97 9.09
C ALA A 22 -26.05 -14.08 8.20
N PHE A 23 -26.63 -13.28 7.33
CA PHE A 23 -25.87 -12.35 6.46
C PHE A 23 -25.46 -11.05 7.14
N GLY A 24 -26.07 -10.68 8.26
CA GLY A 24 -25.75 -9.43 9.00
C GLY A 24 -24.58 -9.53 9.97
N SER A 25 -24.07 -10.74 10.24
CA SER A 25 -23.13 -10.98 11.34
C SER A 25 -21.65 -10.89 10.97
N CYS A 26 -21.28 -10.94 9.68
CA CYS A 26 -19.89 -11.11 9.28
C CYS A 26 -19.09 -9.80 9.11
N THR A 27 -19.73 -8.62 9.14
CA THR A 27 -19.01 -7.36 8.89
C THR A 27 -18.75 -6.53 10.15
N LYS A 28 -19.39 -6.88 11.27
CA LYS A 28 -19.25 -6.14 12.51
C LYS A 28 -17.89 -6.42 13.15
N GLY A 29 -17.00 -5.46 13.13
CA GLY A 29 -15.64 -5.56 13.70
C GLY A 29 -14.53 -5.82 12.69
N PHE A 30 -14.83 -5.96 11.38
CA PHE A 30 -13.81 -6.15 10.37
C PHE A 30 -12.88 -4.93 10.24
N GLU A 31 -13.42 -3.73 10.35
CA GLU A 31 -12.63 -2.50 10.36
C GLU A 31 -11.73 -2.40 11.60
N GLU A 32 -12.18 -2.92 12.73
CA GLU A 32 -11.43 -2.89 13.99
C GLU A 32 -10.33 -3.96 14.03
N MET A 33 -10.57 -5.12 13.43
CA MET A 33 -9.56 -6.17 13.26
C MET A 33 -8.51 -5.81 12.21
N ASN A 34 -8.85 -5.01 11.22
CA ASN A 34 -7.92 -4.53 10.19
C ASN A 34 -7.09 -3.30 10.63
N LYS A 35 -7.37 -2.72 11.77
CA LYS A 35 -6.50 -1.70 12.33
C LYS A 35 -5.24 -2.38 12.86
N ASN A 36 -4.14 -2.16 12.16
CA ASN A 36 -2.84 -2.58 12.64
C ASN A 36 -2.53 -1.84 13.95
N PRO A 37 -2.48 -2.51 15.12
CA PRO A 37 -2.21 -1.84 16.41
C PRO A 37 -0.82 -1.22 16.47
N MET A 38 0.07 -1.60 15.56
CA MET A 38 1.42 -1.03 15.41
C MET A 38 1.47 0.10 14.38
N SER A 39 0.36 0.38 13.69
CA SER A 39 0.30 1.54 12.79
C SER A 39 0.26 2.81 13.63
N PRO A 40 1.15 3.78 13.37
CA PRO A 40 1.09 5.07 14.06
C PRO A 40 -0.30 5.70 13.82
N THR A 41 -1.11 5.74 14.86
CA THR A 41 -2.47 6.33 14.81
C THR A 41 -2.44 7.84 14.99
N GLY A 42 -1.22 8.41 15.11
CA GLY A 42 -1.02 9.86 15.28
C GLY A 42 -0.99 10.62 13.95
N THR A 43 -1.27 11.88 14.03
CA THR A 43 -1.13 12.87 12.93
C THR A 43 0.32 13.17 12.58
N ASP A 44 1.29 12.54 13.25
CA ASP A 44 2.71 12.79 12.99
C ASP A 44 3.13 12.21 11.62
N ILE A 45 3.38 13.11 10.69
CA ILE A 45 3.84 12.80 9.33
C ILE A 45 5.36 12.67 9.23
N GLY A 46 6.11 13.09 10.25
CA GLY A 46 7.57 13.16 10.23
C GLY A 46 8.23 11.82 9.93
N PRO A 47 7.91 10.72 10.63
CA PRO A 47 8.48 9.41 10.35
C PRO A 47 8.17 8.89 8.95
N LEU A 48 6.95 9.12 8.45
CA LEU A 48 6.55 8.75 7.09
C LEU A 48 7.34 9.56 6.05
N PHE A 49 7.45 10.86 6.24
CA PHE A 49 8.22 11.74 5.36
C PHE A 49 9.70 11.33 5.32
N ASN A 50 10.31 11.03 6.46
CA ASN A 50 11.68 10.52 6.50
C ASN A 50 11.82 9.19 5.75
N GLY A 51 10.82 8.31 5.83
CA GLY A 51 10.78 7.07 5.06
C GLY A 51 10.74 7.33 3.55
N VAL A 52 9.93 8.29 3.11
CA VAL A 52 9.86 8.71 1.70
C VAL A 52 11.19 9.31 1.23
N VAL A 53 11.80 10.19 2.00
CA VAL A 53 13.13 10.76 1.70
C VAL A 53 14.20 9.66 1.63
N SER A 54 14.19 8.72 2.56
CA SER A 54 15.11 7.58 2.56
C SER A 54 14.96 6.71 1.30
N SER A 55 13.75 6.63 0.74
CA SER A 55 13.49 5.88 -0.48
C SER A 55 14.10 6.48 -1.75
N LEU A 56 14.64 7.70 -1.69
CA LEU A 56 15.37 8.32 -2.82
C LEU A 56 16.68 7.60 -3.12
N THR A 57 17.30 6.98 -2.12
CA THR A 57 18.47 6.16 -2.31
C THR A 57 18.07 4.79 -2.86
N TRP A 58 18.94 4.21 -3.67
CA TRP A 58 18.75 2.85 -4.14
C TRP A 58 18.88 1.89 -2.97
N THR A 59 17.97 0.95 -2.87
CA THR A 59 18.09 -0.15 -1.90
C THR A 59 19.23 -1.08 -2.31
N TRP A 60 19.67 -1.93 -1.39
CA TRP A 60 20.69 -2.92 -1.67
C TRP A 60 20.28 -3.86 -2.81
N ASP A 61 19.03 -4.30 -2.83
CA ASP A 61 18.48 -5.17 -3.86
C ASP A 61 18.49 -4.48 -5.23
N GLU A 62 18.01 -3.23 -5.32
CA GLU A 62 18.08 -2.45 -6.56
C GLU A 62 19.52 -2.32 -7.04
N GLN A 63 20.46 -1.94 -6.19
CA GLN A 63 21.86 -1.76 -6.56
C GLN A 63 22.50 -3.06 -7.00
N PHE A 64 22.30 -4.12 -6.23
CA PHE A 64 22.94 -5.40 -6.50
C PHE A 64 22.43 -6.01 -7.82
N TYR A 65 21.12 -6.12 -7.98
CA TYR A 65 20.56 -6.77 -9.16
C TYR A 65 20.71 -5.92 -10.42
N LEU A 66 20.43 -4.61 -10.35
CA LEU A 66 20.59 -3.75 -11.53
C LEU A 66 22.06 -3.67 -11.98
N ASN A 67 23.01 -3.52 -11.05
CA ASN A 67 24.41 -3.44 -11.42
C ASN A 67 24.94 -4.77 -11.98
N ASN A 68 24.63 -5.89 -11.33
CA ASN A 68 25.21 -7.17 -11.71
C ASN A 68 24.49 -7.84 -12.89
N GLU A 69 23.19 -7.61 -13.03
CA GLU A 69 22.37 -8.27 -14.05
C GLU A 69 22.19 -7.42 -15.30
N ILE A 70 22.27 -6.10 -15.20
CA ILE A 70 22.03 -5.19 -16.31
C ILE A 70 23.25 -4.34 -16.62
N PHE A 71 23.66 -3.45 -15.71
CA PHE A 71 24.65 -2.42 -16.03
C PHE A 71 26.05 -2.96 -16.32
N TYR A 72 26.55 -3.90 -15.53
CA TYR A 72 27.87 -4.47 -15.77
C TYR A 72 27.95 -5.32 -17.04
N PRO A 73 26.98 -6.20 -17.33
CA PRO A 73 26.97 -6.94 -18.59
C PRO A 73 26.80 -6.03 -19.81
N GLU A 74 25.85 -5.09 -19.77
CA GLU A 74 25.58 -4.18 -20.90
C GLU A 74 26.74 -3.20 -21.17
N SER A 75 27.46 -2.80 -20.12
CA SER A 75 28.63 -1.94 -20.25
C SER A 75 29.94 -2.69 -20.57
N GLU A 76 29.90 -4.01 -20.67
CA GLU A 76 31.07 -4.87 -20.84
C GLU A 76 32.11 -4.74 -19.71
N LEU A 77 31.75 -4.12 -18.58
CA LEU A 77 32.62 -3.95 -17.40
C LEU A 77 32.66 -5.20 -16.50
N GLY A 78 31.72 -6.12 -16.69
CA GLY A 78 31.63 -7.35 -15.93
C GLY A 78 31.00 -8.48 -16.72
N ALA A 79 31.21 -9.71 -16.24
CA ALA A 79 30.56 -10.89 -16.79
C ALA A 79 29.27 -11.17 -15.98
N LEU A 80 28.24 -11.68 -16.65
CA LEU A 80 27.07 -12.23 -16.01
C LEU A 80 27.48 -13.34 -15.03
N ILE A 81 27.05 -13.23 -13.79
CA ILE A 81 27.31 -14.23 -12.74
C ILE A 81 26.49 -15.50 -12.99
N SER A 82 25.40 -15.44 -13.74
CA SER A 82 24.58 -16.58 -14.10
C SER A 82 24.29 -16.60 -15.61
N GLU A 83 24.30 -17.78 -16.19
CA GLU A 83 23.98 -18.02 -17.61
C GLU A 83 22.47 -17.74 -17.92
N SER A 84 21.68 -17.37 -16.94
CA SER A 84 20.26 -17.12 -17.13
C SER A 84 19.98 -15.65 -17.44
N TRP A 85 19.99 -15.33 -18.71
CA TRP A 85 19.46 -14.09 -19.28
C TRP A 85 17.95 -13.85 -18.94
N GLY A 86 17.37 -14.64 -18.07
CA GLY A 86 15.95 -14.63 -17.74
C GLY A 86 15.63 -14.10 -16.35
N ASN A 87 16.61 -13.69 -15.54
CA ASN A 87 16.37 -13.29 -14.15
C ASN A 87 16.39 -11.76 -13.91
N TYR A 88 16.15 -10.97 -14.96
CA TYR A 88 15.90 -9.53 -14.81
C TYR A 88 14.70 -9.21 -13.89
N SER A 89 13.84 -10.20 -13.62
CA SER A 89 12.64 -10.03 -12.81
C SER A 89 12.93 -9.54 -11.39
N ILE A 90 14.01 -10.02 -10.74
CA ILE A 90 14.27 -9.66 -9.33
C ILE A 90 14.64 -8.18 -9.21
N GLY A 91 15.53 -7.67 -10.08
CA GLY A 91 15.91 -6.27 -10.09
C GLY A 91 14.74 -5.36 -10.46
N VAL A 92 13.99 -5.75 -11.48
CA VAL A 92 12.80 -5.02 -11.92
C VAL A 92 11.72 -5.02 -10.83
N ASP A 93 11.46 -6.19 -10.22
CA ASP A 93 10.49 -6.31 -9.12
C ASP A 93 10.90 -5.46 -7.91
N ALA A 94 12.19 -5.38 -7.58
CA ALA A 94 12.68 -4.53 -6.51
C ALA A 94 12.41 -3.05 -6.80
N VAL A 95 12.69 -2.58 -8.01
CA VAL A 95 12.42 -1.18 -8.44
C VAL A 95 10.93 -0.87 -8.36
N TRP A 96 10.07 -1.75 -8.92
CA TRP A 96 8.63 -1.57 -8.89
C TRP A 96 8.07 -1.56 -7.46
N ASN A 97 8.46 -2.53 -6.63
CA ASN A 97 8.01 -2.60 -5.25
C ASN A 97 8.39 -1.36 -4.45
N ASN A 98 9.63 -0.89 -4.58
CA ASN A 98 10.11 0.30 -3.90
C ASN A 98 9.44 1.58 -4.39
N TYR A 99 9.10 1.65 -5.68
CA TYR A 99 8.31 2.74 -6.23
C TYR A 99 6.92 2.80 -5.61
N TYR A 100 6.16 1.70 -5.64
CA TYR A 100 4.79 1.69 -5.13
C TYR A 100 4.73 1.85 -3.61
N LEU A 101 5.72 1.34 -2.86
CA LEU A 101 5.81 1.58 -1.42
C LEU A 101 6.03 3.07 -1.11
N ALA A 102 6.91 3.73 -1.86
CA ALA A 102 7.14 5.16 -1.70
C ALA A 102 5.87 5.96 -2.07
N LEU A 103 5.21 5.62 -3.18
CA LEU A 103 3.98 6.26 -3.64
C LEU A 103 2.85 6.12 -2.63
N ALA A 104 2.68 4.93 -2.03
CA ALA A 104 1.69 4.71 -0.98
C ALA A 104 1.93 5.60 0.25
N ASN A 105 3.20 5.76 0.66
CA ASN A 105 3.55 6.64 1.76
C ASN A 105 3.35 8.13 1.40
N ILE A 106 3.67 8.54 0.18
CA ILE A 106 3.42 9.91 -0.32
C ILE A 106 1.93 10.23 -0.24
N HIS A 107 1.08 9.35 -0.76
CA HIS A 107 -0.37 9.55 -0.74
C HIS A 107 -0.95 9.52 0.69
N ASP A 108 -0.39 8.69 1.60
CA ASP A 108 -0.83 8.68 3.00
C ASP A 108 -0.48 9.99 3.72
N ILE A 109 0.72 10.54 3.47
CA ILE A 109 1.11 11.86 4.00
C ILE A 109 0.17 12.94 3.47
N ASP A 110 -0.07 12.97 2.16
CA ASP A 110 -0.93 13.96 1.53
C ASP A 110 -2.35 13.93 2.09
N ARG A 111 -2.93 12.74 2.26
CA ARG A 111 -4.22 12.56 2.92
C ARG A 111 -4.23 13.06 4.38
N ARG A 112 -3.16 12.80 5.13
CA ARG A 112 -3.04 13.29 6.52
C ARG A 112 -2.92 14.80 6.60
N LEU A 113 -2.22 15.42 5.65
CA LEU A 113 -2.15 16.87 5.52
C LEU A 113 -3.54 17.46 5.26
N ASP A 114 -4.35 16.85 4.39
CA ASP A 114 -5.75 17.28 4.18
C ASP A 114 -6.58 17.21 5.45
N GLU A 115 -6.44 16.15 6.24
CA GLU A 115 -7.12 16.00 7.53
C GLU A 115 -6.66 17.08 8.53
N MET A 116 -5.37 17.41 8.56
CA MET A 116 -4.80 18.45 9.42
C MET A 116 -5.25 19.85 8.98
N CYS A 117 -5.21 20.17 7.69
CA CYS A 117 -5.70 21.43 7.15
C CYS A 117 -7.20 21.62 7.44
N THR A 118 -7.99 20.56 7.31
CA THR A 118 -9.42 20.61 7.65
C THR A 118 -9.66 20.92 9.13
N ALA A 119 -8.80 20.42 10.02
CA ALA A 119 -8.91 20.60 11.46
C ALA A 119 -8.36 21.95 11.94
N ASN A 120 -7.25 22.43 11.36
CA ASN A 120 -6.47 23.56 11.88
C ASN A 120 -6.37 24.76 10.92
N GLY A 121 -6.85 24.62 9.67
CA GLY A 121 -6.63 25.57 8.58
C GLY A 121 -5.30 25.29 7.85
N ASP A 122 -5.13 25.93 6.69
CA ASP A 122 -3.91 25.81 5.88
C ASP A 122 -2.70 26.42 6.61
N ASP A 123 -1.57 25.70 6.58
CA ASP A 123 -0.29 26.15 7.11
C ASP A 123 0.74 26.19 5.96
N GLU A 124 1.56 27.23 5.93
CA GLU A 124 2.68 27.36 5.00
C GLU A 124 3.65 26.16 5.04
N ILE A 125 3.73 25.48 6.19
CA ILE A 125 4.55 24.26 6.34
C ILE A 125 3.94 23.12 5.54
N ASP A 126 2.62 22.97 5.55
CA ASP A 126 1.91 21.92 4.83
C ASP A 126 2.11 22.06 3.32
N ASP A 127 2.04 23.28 2.79
CA ASP A 127 2.33 23.57 1.38
C ASP A 127 3.77 23.22 0.99
N LYS A 128 4.73 23.50 1.86
CA LYS A 128 6.13 23.14 1.64
C LYS A 128 6.33 21.64 1.61
N VAL A 129 5.67 20.90 2.51
CA VAL A 129 5.73 19.44 2.54
C VAL A 129 5.13 18.87 1.25
N ARG A 130 3.96 19.34 0.81
CA ARG A 130 3.33 18.90 -0.44
C ARG A 130 4.22 19.16 -1.66
N ALA A 131 4.84 20.33 -1.73
CA ALA A 131 5.79 20.64 -2.80
C ALA A 131 6.98 19.67 -2.83
N GLN A 132 7.52 19.31 -1.67
CA GLN A 132 8.61 18.34 -1.58
C GLN A 132 8.16 16.93 -1.97
N LEU A 133 6.97 16.50 -1.55
CA LEU A 133 6.39 15.22 -1.95
C LEU A 133 6.20 15.13 -3.46
N THR A 134 5.70 16.19 -4.09
CA THR A 134 5.54 16.26 -5.55
C THR A 134 6.87 16.11 -6.28
N ILE A 135 7.94 16.73 -5.79
CA ILE A 135 9.28 16.59 -6.36
C ILE A 135 9.79 15.16 -6.22
N ILE A 136 9.60 14.55 -5.06
CA ILE A 136 10.03 13.17 -4.80
C ILE A 136 9.25 12.19 -5.68
N GLU A 137 7.94 12.37 -5.81
CA GLU A 137 7.09 11.56 -6.68
C GLU A 137 7.53 11.65 -8.14
N ALA A 138 7.76 12.87 -8.64
CA ALA A 138 8.26 13.09 -9.99
C ALA A 138 9.60 12.38 -10.21
N TYR A 139 10.54 12.51 -9.26
CA TYR A 139 11.83 11.83 -9.34
C TYR A 139 11.71 10.30 -9.34
N LYS A 140 10.87 9.76 -8.45
CA LYS A 140 10.65 8.30 -8.37
C LYS A 140 9.98 7.77 -9.64
N THR A 141 9.02 8.52 -10.19
CA THR A 141 8.35 8.16 -11.45
C THR A 141 9.31 8.17 -12.62
N PHE A 142 10.13 9.21 -12.74
CA PHE A 142 11.19 9.30 -13.74
C PHE A 142 12.13 8.08 -13.68
N LYS A 143 12.55 7.72 -12.47
CA LYS A 143 13.47 6.60 -12.24
C LYS A 143 12.91 5.23 -12.67
N VAL A 144 11.59 5.08 -12.73
CA VAL A 144 10.91 3.83 -13.11
C VAL A 144 10.57 3.81 -14.61
N THR A 145 10.44 4.97 -15.25
CA THR A 145 10.01 5.10 -16.64
C THR A 145 11.13 5.25 -17.66
N ASP A 146 12.33 5.62 -17.22
CA ASP A 146 13.54 5.79 -18.02
C ASP A 146 14.51 4.63 -17.84
#